data_0568b1c3f5ed103566477446834aa894
#
_entry.id   0568b1c3f5ed103566477446834aa894
#
_cell.length_a   1.000
_cell.length_b   1.000
_cell.length_c   1.000
_cell.angle_alpha   90.00
_cell.angle_beta   90.00
_cell.angle_gamma   90.00
#
_symmetry.space_group_name_H-M   'P 1'
#
loop_
_entity.id
_entity.type
_entity.pdbx_description
1 polymer ?
#
loop_
_entity_poly.entity_id
_entity_poly.type
_entity_poly.pdbx_seq_one_letter_code
_entity_poly.pdbx_strand_id
1 'polypeptide(L)'
;MGFAAELALSKKAFGESIYNKNKEDEKMSDITKNRSNPFVVKGLEEIFIQMMSISRKYQYHMVHQRDRYIENYFTEVPELVMFPDTRVVYPGVPGSFSEMACEKFFGANVDHYAVVNFKDVAMALNNGDADYGVLPIENSSAGDVTGVYDILLENDVCLSL
;
A
#
# COMPACT_ATOMS: atom_id res chain seq x y z
N MET A 1 -15.78 19.21 -13.08
CA MET A 1 -15.15 18.41 -12.01
C MET A 1 -16.13 17.34 -11.58
N GLY A 2 -15.67 16.09 -11.34
CA GLY A 2 -16.58 15.04 -10.89
C GLY A 2 -16.83 15.14 -9.37
N PHE A 3 -17.98 14.65 -8.92
CA PHE A 3 -18.43 14.67 -7.52
C PHE A 3 -17.36 14.20 -6.50
N ALA A 4 -16.58 13.16 -6.83
CA ALA A 4 -15.52 12.67 -5.95
C ALA A 4 -14.36 13.66 -5.77
N ALA A 5 -14.05 14.46 -6.77
CA ALA A 5 -13.03 15.51 -6.69
C ALA A 5 -13.49 16.68 -5.80
N GLU A 6 -14.77 17.10 -5.93
CA GLU A 6 -15.35 18.13 -5.09
C GLU A 6 -15.42 17.69 -3.62
N LEU A 7 -15.78 16.42 -3.38
CA LEU A 7 -15.81 15.83 -2.06
C LEU A 7 -14.40 15.78 -1.42
N ALA A 8 -13.36 15.42 -2.19
CA ALA A 8 -11.99 15.38 -1.70
C ALA A 8 -11.49 16.77 -1.28
N LEU A 9 -11.76 17.79 -2.09
CA LEU A 9 -11.39 19.17 -1.81
C LEU A 9 -12.15 19.75 -0.61
N SER A 10 -13.43 19.42 -0.48
CA SER A 10 -14.24 19.80 0.69
C SER A 10 -13.69 19.19 1.98
N LYS A 11 -13.41 17.89 1.99
CA LYS A 11 -12.79 17.22 3.15
C LYS A 11 -11.46 17.85 3.54
N LYS A 12 -10.60 18.13 2.57
CA LYS A 12 -9.32 18.83 2.82
C LYS A 12 -9.53 20.21 3.43
N ALA A 13 -10.48 20.97 2.93
CA ALA A 13 -10.80 22.32 3.42
C ALA A 13 -11.30 22.32 4.88
N PHE A 14 -12.01 21.28 5.28
CA PHE A 14 -12.53 21.11 6.65
C PHE A 14 -11.63 20.27 7.57
N GLY A 15 -10.44 19.85 7.12
CA GLY A 15 -9.54 19.00 7.89
C GLY A 15 -10.08 17.58 8.17
N GLU A 16 -11.05 17.13 7.35
CA GLU A 16 -11.60 15.78 7.48
C GLU A 16 -10.74 14.75 6.75
N SER A 17 -10.57 13.58 7.37
CA SER A 17 -9.90 12.45 6.72
C SER A 17 -10.68 11.97 5.50
N ILE A 18 -9.95 11.60 4.44
CA ILE A 18 -10.52 10.93 3.26
C ILE A 18 -11.13 9.59 3.67
N TYR A 19 -10.42 8.80 4.47
CA TYR A 19 -10.92 7.56 5.05
C TYR A 19 -11.68 7.85 6.34
N ASN A 20 -12.90 7.36 6.43
CA ASN A 20 -13.71 7.39 7.65
C ASN A 20 -14.46 6.07 7.78
N LYS A 21 -13.94 5.19 8.64
CA LYS A 21 -14.47 3.85 8.84
C LYS A 21 -15.96 3.86 9.19
N ASN A 22 -16.38 4.72 10.11
CA ASN A 22 -17.77 4.75 10.57
C ASN A 22 -18.74 5.10 9.43
N LYS A 23 -18.37 6.09 8.59
CA LYS A 23 -19.16 6.46 7.42
C LYS A 23 -19.21 5.35 6.35
N GLU A 24 -18.12 4.59 6.21
CA GLU A 24 -18.09 3.45 5.28
C GLU A 24 -18.91 2.27 5.79
N ASP A 25 -18.81 1.96 7.08
CA ASP A 25 -19.60 0.89 7.73
C ASP A 25 -21.11 1.22 7.70
N GLU A 26 -21.50 2.48 7.91
CA GLU A 26 -22.89 2.95 7.78
C GLU A 26 -23.41 2.73 6.36
N LYS A 27 -22.68 3.16 5.35
CA LYS A 27 -23.04 2.94 3.94
C LYS A 27 -23.15 1.45 3.59
N MET A 28 -22.22 0.63 4.10
CA MET A 28 -22.26 -0.82 3.90
C MET A 28 -23.53 -1.41 4.52
N SER A 29 -23.86 -1.02 5.74
CA SER A 29 -25.09 -1.44 6.42
C SER A 29 -26.33 -1.05 5.62
N ASP A 30 -26.40 0.16 5.09
CA ASP A 30 -27.55 0.62 4.31
C ASP A 30 -27.76 -0.18 3.01
N ILE A 31 -26.67 -0.58 2.34
CA ILE A 31 -26.73 -1.32 1.09
C ILE A 31 -27.15 -2.78 1.32
N THR A 32 -26.73 -3.36 2.43
CA THR A 32 -27.06 -4.74 2.78
C THR A 32 -28.42 -4.88 3.48
N LYS A 33 -28.93 -3.78 4.02
CA LYS A 33 -30.22 -3.72 4.71
C LYS A 33 -31.36 -4.23 3.84
N ASN A 34 -32.22 -5.05 4.44
CA ASN A 34 -33.39 -5.68 3.78
C ASN A 34 -33.05 -6.67 2.66
N ARG A 35 -31.83 -7.21 2.62
CA ARG A 35 -31.43 -8.29 1.72
C ARG A 35 -31.38 -9.62 2.48
N SER A 36 -32.15 -10.61 2.01
CA SER A 36 -32.28 -11.90 2.68
C SER A 36 -31.38 -13.00 2.09
N ASN A 37 -30.84 -12.80 0.89
CA ASN A 37 -29.97 -13.78 0.25
C ASN A 37 -28.50 -13.53 0.64
N PRO A 38 -27.86 -14.45 1.40
CA PRO A 38 -26.49 -14.27 1.87
C PRO A 38 -25.45 -14.13 0.75
N PHE A 39 -25.67 -14.82 -0.37
CA PHE A 39 -24.79 -14.74 -1.53
C PHE A 39 -24.82 -13.34 -2.17
N VAL A 40 -26.02 -12.77 -2.29
CA VAL A 40 -26.19 -11.40 -2.82
C VAL A 40 -25.60 -10.37 -1.88
N VAL A 41 -25.80 -10.54 -0.56
CA VAL A 41 -25.21 -9.66 0.47
C VAL A 41 -23.69 -9.65 0.35
N LYS A 42 -23.07 -10.83 0.34
CA LYS A 42 -21.61 -10.93 0.24
C LYS A 42 -21.07 -10.35 -1.07
N GLY A 43 -21.72 -10.60 -2.19
CA GLY A 43 -21.33 -10.01 -3.47
C GLY A 43 -21.43 -8.47 -3.49
N LEU A 44 -22.48 -7.92 -2.85
CA LEU A 44 -22.62 -6.47 -2.70
C LEU A 44 -21.51 -5.88 -1.82
N GLU A 45 -21.19 -6.52 -0.69
CA GLU A 45 -20.10 -6.11 0.19
C GLU A 45 -18.77 -6.04 -0.56
N GLU A 46 -18.41 -7.08 -1.31
CA GLU A 46 -17.18 -7.14 -2.10
C GLU A 46 -17.12 -6.01 -3.15
N ILE A 47 -18.20 -5.79 -3.90
CA ILE A 47 -18.28 -4.72 -4.90
C ILE A 47 -18.12 -3.34 -4.24
N PHE A 48 -18.82 -3.10 -3.13
CA PHE A 48 -18.78 -1.82 -2.44
C PHE A 48 -17.43 -1.52 -1.80
N ILE A 49 -16.77 -2.52 -1.22
CA ILE A 49 -15.38 -2.39 -0.72
C ILE A 49 -14.46 -1.92 -1.84
N GLN A 50 -14.56 -2.55 -3.02
CA GLN A 50 -13.76 -2.14 -4.18
C GLN A 50 -14.10 -0.72 -4.67
N MET A 51 -15.38 -0.38 -4.75
CA MET A 51 -15.81 0.97 -5.14
C MET A 51 -15.31 2.04 -4.16
N MET A 52 -15.39 1.78 -2.85
CA MET A 52 -14.89 2.71 -1.83
C MET A 52 -13.36 2.84 -1.90
N SER A 53 -12.64 1.74 -2.12
CA SER A 53 -11.19 1.75 -2.31
C SER A 53 -10.78 2.60 -3.53
N ILE A 54 -11.40 2.38 -4.68
CA ILE A 54 -11.15 3.18 -5.90
C ILE A 54 -11.46 4.66 -5.65
N SER A 55 -12.58 4.95 -4.98
CA SER A 55 -12.97 6.33 -4.65
C SER A 55 -11.95 7.00 -3.73
N ARG A 56 -11.41 6.29 -2.72
CA ARG A 56 -10.35 6.80 -1.85
C ARG A 56 -9.06 7.09 -2.64
N LYS A 57 -8.61 6.13 -3.45
CA LYS A 57 -7.43 6.29 -4.31
C LYS A 57 -7.55 7.54 -5.18
N TYR A 58 -8.71 7.74 -5.81
CA TYR A 58 -8.97 8.94 -6.61
C TYR A 58 -8.98 10.23 -5.78
N GLN A 59 -9.60 10.21 -4.59
CA GLN A 59 -9.62 11.36 -3.70
C GLN A 59 -8.21 11.72 -3.21
N TYR A 60 -7.40 10.73 -2.82
CA TYR A 60 -5.99 10.95 -2.46
C TYR A 60 -5.21 11.54 -3.62
N HIS A 61 -5.33 10.98 -4.81
CA HIS A 61 -4.68 11.50 -6.01
C HIS A 61 -5.03 12.98 -6.26
N MET A 62 -6.31 13.35 -6.15
CA MET A 62 -6.76 14.74 -6.34
C MET A 62 -6.23 15.71 -5.27
N VAL A 63 -6.09 15.23 -4.04
CA VAL A 63 -5.55 16.03 -2.92
C VAL A 63 -4.04 16.21 -3.08
N HIS A 64 -3.32 15.16 -3.46
CA HIS A 64 -1.87 15.16 -3.57
C HIS A 64 -1.35 15.88 -4.82
N GLN A 65 -2.08 15.88 -5.93
CA GLN A 65 -1.70 16.67 -7.12
C GLN A 65 -1.52 18.18 -6.85
N ARG A 66 -1.99 18.67 -5.70
CA ARG A 66 -1.87 20.08 -5.29
C ARG A 66 -0.94 20.32 -4.10
N ASP A 67 -0.36 19.26 -3.56
CA ASP A 67 0.51 19.35 -2.38
C ASP A 67 1.98 19.33 -2.78
N ARG A 68 2.51 20.51 -3.17
CA ARG A 68 3.96 20.73 -3.35
C ARG A 68 4.79 20.38 -2.11
N TYR A 69 4.13 20.24 -0.95
CA TYR A 69 4.78 19.86 0.29
C TYR A 69 5.35 18.43 0.22
N ILE A 70 4.65 17.52 -0.43
CA ILE A 70 5.10 16.13 -0.58
C ILE A 70 6.28 16.04 -1.57
N GLU A 71 6.27 16.82 -2.65
CA GLU A 71 7.36 16.82 -3.65
C GLU A 71 8.73 17.15 -3.03
N ASN A 72 8.76 17.91 -1.93
CA ASN A 72 10.01 18.26 -1.24
C ASN A 72 10.61 17.08 -0.43
N TYR A 73 9.85 16.05 -0.18
CA TYR A 73 10.31 14.84 0.56
C TYR A 73 10.70 13.68 -0.36
N PHE A 74 10.45 13.82 -1.66
CA PHE A 74 10.81 12.81 -2.64
C PHE A 74 11.88 13.36 -3.59
N THR A 75 12.96 12.62 -3.69
CA THR A 75 13.99 12.89 -4.70
C THR A 75 13.77 11.92 -5.84
N GLU A 76 13.60 12.45 -7.06
CA GLU A 76 13.51 11.60 -8.25
C GLU A 76 14.86 10.90 -8.44
N VAL A 77 14.84 9.57 -8.42
CA VAL A 77 16.00 8.73 -8.68
C VAL A 77 15.80 8.13 -10.07
N PRO A 78 16.62 8.51 -11.06
CA PRO A 78 16.41 8.10 -12.45
C PRO A 78 16.54 6.58 -12.67
N GLU A 79 17.36 5.93 -11.87
CA GLU A 79 17.53 4.47 -11.88
C GLU A 79 17.91 3.97 -10.49
N LEU A 80 17.50 2.73 -10.16
CA LEU A 80 18.03 2.04 -9.00
C LEU A 80 19.48 1.63 -9.27
N VAL A 81 20.36 2.01 -8.35
CA VAL A 81 21.77 1.67 -8.45
C VAL A 81 21.94 0.24 -7.98
N MET A 82 22.28 -0.67 -8.89
CA MET A 82 22.60 -2.07 -8.60
C MET A 82 24.07 -2.36 -8.82
N PHE A 83 24.67 -2.99 -7.87
CA PHE A 83 26.05 -3.46 -7.94
C PHE A 83 26.07 -4.99 -8.06
N PRO A 84 27.19 -5.61 -8.48
CA PRO A 84 27.29 -7.07 -8.57
C PRO A 84 27.08 -7.80 -7.23
N ASP A 85 27.30 -7.12 -6.12
CA ASP A 85 27.13 -7.57 -4.73
C ASP A 85 25.86 -7.05 -4.07
N THR A 86 24.96 -6.43 -4.84
CA THR A 86 23.64 -5.97 -4.34
C THR A 86 22.87 -7.14 -3.75
N ARG A 87 22.43 -6.95 -2.51
CA ARG A 87 21.67 -7.93 -1.75
C ARG A 87 20.25 -7.43 -1.45
N VAL A 88 19.27 -8.31 -1.68
CA VAL A 88 17.84 -8.00 -1.48
C VAL A 88 17.25 -8.90 -0.40
N VAL A 89 16.49 -8.34 0.52
CA VAL A 89 15.77 -9.08 1.57
C VAL A 89 14.26 -9.06 1.31
N TYR A 90 13.59 -10.18 1.54
CA TYR A 90 12.14 -10.28 1.39
C TYR A 90 11.50 -11.08 2.53
N PRO A 91 10.22 -10.81 2.91
CA PRO A 91 9.55 -11.56 3.95
C PRO A 91 8.91 -12.83 3.41
N GLY A 92 8.95 -13.91 4.18
CA GLY A 92 8.29 -15.16 3.88
C GLY A 92 9.26 -16.33 3.73
N VAL A 93 8.95 -17.23 2.83
CA VAL A 93 9.71 -18.45 2.55
C VAL A 93 10.06 -18.53 1.06
N PRO A 94 11.02 -19.36 0.66
CA PRO A 94 11.25 -19.65 -0.74
C PRO A 94 9.97 -20.10 -1.47
N GLY A 95 9.71 -19.57 -2.65
CA GLY A 95 8.47 -19.76 -3.41
C GLY A 95 7.34 -18.79 -3.04
N SER A 96 7.57 -17.82 -2.15
CA SER A 96 6.57 -16.82 -1.79
C SER A 96 6.35 -15.77 -2.88
N PHE A 97 5.22 -15.05 -2.81
CA PHE A 97 4.95 -13.93 -3.71
C PHE A 97 5.99 -12.81 -3.58
N SER A 98 6.55 -12.63 -2.39
CA SER A 98 7.60 -11.63 -2.16
C SER A 98 8.90 -11.99 -2.87
N GLU A 99 9.27 -13.28 -2.90
CA GLU A 99 10.39 -13.75 -3.69
C GLU A 99 10.15 -13.58 -5.18
N MET A 100 8.98 -14.00 -5.67
CA MET A 100 8.61 -13.81 -7.08
C MET A 100 8.67 -12.33 -7.50
N ALA A 101 8.23 -11.43 -6.63
CA ALA A 101 8.33 -9.98 -6.86
C ALA A 101 9.78 -9.51 -6.87
N CYS A 102 10.61 -10.01 -5.95
CA CYS A 102 12.04 -9.75 -5.89
C CYS A 102 12.73 -10.16 -7.21
N GLU A 103 12.57 -11.41 -7.63
CA GLU A 103 13.16 -11.93 -8.86
C GLU A 103 12.68 -11.20 -10.11
N LYS A 104 11.40 -10.85 -10.14
CA LYS A 104 10.80 -10.12 -11.27
C LYS A 104 11.33 -8.70 -11.39
N PHE A 105 11.59 -8.02 -10.28
CA PHE A 105 12.01 -6.63 -10.25
C PHE A 105 13.52 -6.48 -10.37
N PHE A 106 14.28 -7.24 -9.58
CA PHE A 106 15.74 -7.15 -9.52
C PHE A 106 16.46 -8.13 -10.45
N GLY A 107 15.75 -9.13 -11.00
CA GLY A 107 16.31 -10.22 -11.79
C GLY A 107 16.58 -11.47 -10.97
N ALA A 108 16.43 -12.64 -11.60
CA ALA A 108 16.56 -13.95 -10.93
C ALA A 108 17.99 -14.27 -10.41
N ASN A 109 18.99 -13.49 -10.82
CA ASN A 109 20.39 -13.71 -10.42
C ASN A 109 20.84 -12.78 -9.27
N VAL A 110 19.98 -11.90 -8.77
CA VAL A 110 20.32 -11.04 -7.63
C VAL A 110 20.50 -11.89 -6.38
N ASP A 111 21.49 -11.56 -5.56
CA ASP A 111 21.63 -12.19 -4.24
C ASP A 111 20.45 -11.78 -3.35
N HIS A 112 19.62 -12.72 -2.94
CA HIS A 112 18.44 -12.44 -2.15
C HIS A 112 18.18 -13.52 -1.09
N TYR A 113 17.56 -13.10 0.02
CA TYR A 113 17.28 -14.01 1.13
C TYR A 113 15.96 -13.69 1.83
N ALA A 114 15.36 -14.72 2.41
CA ALA A 114 14.11 -14.63 3.12
C ALA A 114 14.31 -14.28 4.60
N VAL A 115 13.38 -13.49 5.14
CA VAL A 115 13.20 -13.25 6.59
C VAL A 115 11.77 -13.56 7.01
N VAL A 116 11.55 -13.81 8.31
CA VAL A 116 10.26 -14.31 8.78
C VAL A 116 9.20 -13.21 8.80
N ASN A 117 9.56 -12.01 9.29
CA ASN A 117 8.61 -10.93 9.53
C ASN A 117 8.93 -9.71 8.66
N PHE A 118 7.92 -8.86 8.40
CA PHE A 118 8.10 -7.59 7.71
C PHE A 118 9.08 -6.65 8.44
N LYS A 119 9.08 -6.69 9.77
CA LYS A 119 10.00 -5.89 10.59
C LYS A 119 11.47 -6.30 10.40
N ASP A 120 11.72 -7.58 10.17
CA ASP A 120 13.08 -8.09 9.95
C ASP A 120 13.66 -7.55 8.63
N VAL A 121 12.81 -7.24 7.63
CA VAL A 121 13.25 -6.56 6.40
C VAL A 121 13.81 -5.17 6.71
N ALA A 122 13.09 -4.36 7.47
CA ALA A 122 13.55 -3.02 7.85
C ALA A 122 14.83 -3.09 8.73
N MET A 123 14.90 -4.07 9.63
CA MET A 123 16.11 -4.28 10.45
C MET A 123 17.33 -4.65 9.58
N ALA A 124 17.16 -5.51 8.59
CA ALA A 124 18.25 -5.89 7.69
C ALA A 124 18.77 -4.68 6.89
N LEU A 125 17.88 -3.81 6.42
CA LEU A 125 18.26 -2.57 5.74
C LEU A 125 18.99 -1.60 6.68
N ASN A 126 18.46 -1.38 7.88
CA ASN A 126 19.06 -0.46 8.86
C ASN A 126 20.45 -0.95 9.33
N ASN A 127 20.68 -2.27 9.40
CA ASN A 127 21.94 -2.85 9.77
C ASN A 127 22.96 -2.87 8.61
N GLY A 128 22.52 -2.63 7.37
CA GLY A 128 23.36 -2.79 6.17
C GLY A 128 23.58 -4.26 5.76
N ASP A 129 22.71 -5.16 6.23
CA ASP A 129 22.75 -6.58 5.85
C ASP A 129 22.15 -6.81 4.45
N ALA A 130 21.34 -5.85 3.96
CA ALA A 130 20.78 -5.79 2.62
C ALA A 130 20.74 -4.34 2.11
N ASP A 131 20.80 -4.18 0.79
CA ASP A 131 20.72 -2.88 0.11
C ASP A 131 19.27 -2.51 -0.21
N TYR A 132 18.46 -3.52 -0.51
CA TYR A 132 17.04 -3.36 -0.86
C TYR A 132 16.16 -4.35 -0.10
N GLY A 133 14.92 -3.95 0.13
CA GLY A 133 13.89 -4.78 0.74
C GLY A 133 12.60 -4.79 -0.07
N VAL A 134 11.97 -5.96 -0.19
CA VAL A 134 10.66 -6.12 -0.82
C VAL A 134 9.62 -6.26 0.28
N LEU A 135 8.59 -5.43 0.26
CA LEU A 135 7.49 -5.49 1.23
C LEU A 135 6.13 -5.46 0.50
N PRO A 136 5.19 -6.34 0.86
CA PRO A 136 3.84 -6.29 0.30
C PRO A 136 3.05 -5.14 0.95
N ILE A 137 2.47 -4.27 0.13
CA ILE A 137 1.65 -3.14 0.60
C ILE A 137 0.17 -3.51 0.62
N GLU A 138 -0.28 -4.29 -0.36
CA GLU A 138 -1.68 -4.66 -0.51
C GLU A 138 -1.78 -6.13 -0.94
N ASN A 139 -2.80 -6.81 -0.42
CA ASN A 139 -3.19 -8.14 -0.84
C ASN A 139 -4.59 -8.07 -1.45
N SER A 140 -4.75 -8.56 -2.68
CA SER A 140 -6.04 -8.54 -3.39
C SER A 140 -7.17 -9.25 -2.65
N SER A 141 -6.85 -10.22 -1.80
CA SER A 141 -7.83 -10.99 -1.03
C SER A 141 -8.08 -10.44 0.37
N ALA A 142 -7.09 -9.78 0.99
CA ALA A 142 -7.14 -9.33 2.38
C ALA A 142 -7.11 -7.79 2.53
N GLY A 143 -6.88 -7.05 1.44
CA GLY A 143 -6.70 -5.59 1.48
C GLY A 143 -5.30 -5.18 1.93
N ASP A 144 -5.21 -4.04 2.62
CA ASP A 144 -3.95 -3.49 3.10
C ASP A 144 -3.24 -4.45 4.06
N VAL A 145 -1.95 -4.63 3.87
CA VAL A 145 -1.12 -5.43 4.78
C VAL A 145 -0.84 -4.60 6.03
N THR A 146 -1.56 -4.94 7.10
CA THR A 146 -1.50 -4.21 8.37
C THR A 146 -0.07 -4.20 8.93
N GLY A 147 0.40 -3.02 9.33
CA GLY A 147 1.69 -2.84 9.99
C GLY A 147 2.87 -2.54 9.06
N VAL A 148 2.76 -2.70 7.74
CA VAL A 148 3.86 -2.34 6.82
C VAL A 148 4.09 -0.84 6.81
N TYR A 149 3.02 -0.05 6.80
CA TYR A 149 3.14 1.41 6.87
C TYR A 149 3.75 1.90 8.18
N ASP A 150 3.42 1.26 9.30
CA ASP A 150 4.00 1.58 10.60
C ASP A 150 5.52 1.29 10.60
N ILE A 151 5.91 0.14 10.03
CA ILE A 151 7.32 -0.22 9.88
C ILE A 151 8.08 0.82 9.04
N LEU A 152 7.49 1.28 7.93
CA LEU A 152 8.11 2.30 7.08
C LEU A 152 8.22 3.66 7.78
N LEU A 153 7.27 4.02 8.64
CA LEU A 153 7.29 5.25 9.41
C LEU A 153 8.26 5.21 10.60
N GLU A 154 8.45 4.03 11.19
CA GLU A 154 9.34 3.83 12.34
C GLU A 154 10.82 3.68 11.93
N ASN A 155 11.11 3.43 10.66
CA ASN A 155 12.45 3.16 10.17
C ASN A 155 12.85 4.19 9.10
N ASP A 156 14.11 4.59 9.12
CA ASP A 156 14.67 5.56 8.17
C ASP A 156 15.05 4.86 6.85
N VAL A 157 14.04 4.34 6.15
CA VAL A 157 14.20 3.64 4.88
C VAL A 157 13.54 4.43 3.75
N CYS A 158 14.20 4.49 2.60
CA CYS A 158 13.65 5.12 1.41
C CYS A 158 12.75 4.14 0.65
N LEU A 159 11.61 4.65 0.16
CA LEU A 159 10.68 3.91 -0.69
C LEU A 159 11.03 4.12 -2.17
N SER A 160 11.08 3.02 -2.93
CA SER A 160 11.04 3.00 -4.39
C SER A 160 9.80 2.25 -4.84
N LEU A 161 9.02 2.85 -5.72
CA LEU A 161 7.76 2.28 -6.24
C LEU A 161 7.89 1.95 -7.71
#